data_c0ce695569508d26dcb196645cc5252e
#
_entry.id   c0ce695569508d26dcb196645cc5252e
#
_cell.length_a   1.000
_cell.length_b   1.000
_cell.length_c   1.000
_cell.angle_alpha   90.00
_cell.angle_beta   90.00
_cell.angle_gamma   90.00
#
_symmetry.space_group_name_H-M   'P 1'
#
loop_
_entity.id
_entity.type
_entity.pdbx_description
1 polymer ?
#
loop_
_entity_poly.entity_id
_entity_poly.type
_entity_poly.pdbx_seq_one_letter_code
_entity_poly.pdbx_strand_id
1 'polypeptide(L)'
;MVPDGMSFLQLFLIAVVQGLTEWLPISSSAHVLLASDFMGLVGRDEVLINAASNTGTLIAMLLYFRKDVGAAILGGFELAATPVTKRPLSAGARLARCIIVATPFALIGAVIYESIAPETLWTALRSVYAVAASTILFGALLWWADARGGQSRSEGDMTLRDAFLIGASQLVAVIIPGTSRSGITMTAARALGYERVEAARFAMLIGAPILAAVSLYGLMGLAGAPAGGEGATIADGLIVAAIAFVSGYASIGLLMTLVRKMSFLPFVLYRFALGIALLATSPIVAGAIG
;
A
#
# COMPACT_ATOMS: atom_id res chain seq x y z
N MET A 1 4.95 -4.94 35.46
CA MET A 1 3.92 -3.92 35.25
C MET A 1 4.26 -3.27 33.92
N VAL A 2 3.51 -3.59 32.86
CA VAL A 2 3.58 -2.87 31.59
C VAL A 2 2.86 -1.55 31.85
N PRO A 3 3.42 -0.37 31.47
CA PRO A 3 2.72 0.89 31.66
C PRO A 3 1.41 0.86 30.87
N ASP A 4 0.35 1.38 31.49
CA ASP A 4 -0.97 1.52 30.88
C ASP A 4 -0.86 2.45 29.66
N GLY A 5 -0.97 1.87 28.43
CA GLY A 5 -0.93 2.61 27.17
C GLY A 5 0.40 2.53 26.40
N MET A 6 0.31 2.74 25.08
CA MET A 6 1.48 2.80 24.21
C MET A 6 2.31 4.05 24.48
N SER A 7 3.65 3.91 24.52
CA SER A 7 4.52 5.08 24.64
C SER A 7 4.45 5.92 23.35
N PHE A 8 4.62 7.24 23.49
CA PHE A 8 4.69 8.14 22.32
C PHE A 8 5.76 7.70 21.30
N LEU A 9 6.88 7.13 21.78
CA LEU A 9 7.93 6.62 20.90
C LEU A 9 7.44 5.45 20.02
N GLN A 10 6.65 4.53 20.58
CA GLN A 10 6.08 3.41 19.81
C GLN A 10 5.11 3.92 18.74
N LEU A 11 4.18 4.82 19.12
CA LEU A 11 3.26 5.47 18.20
C LEU A 11 4.00 6.20 17.08
N PHE A 12 5.03 6.95 17.43
CA PHE A 12 5.86 7.70 16.49
C PHE A 12 6.57 6.76 15.50
N LEU A 13 7.22 5.71 15.98
CA LEU A 13 7.96 4.77 15.14
C LEU A 13 7.04 4.05 14.16
N ILE A 14 5.88 3.54 14.60
CA ILE A 14 4.93 2.86 13.73
C ILE A 14 4.39 3.82 12.67
N ALA A 15 3.99 5.02 13.07
CA ALA A 15 3.44 6.01 12.16
C ALA A 15 4.46 6.45 11.10
N VAL A 16 5.73 6.64 11.48
CA VAL A 16 6.80 6.96 10.54
C VAL A 16 7.09 5.78 9.61
N VAL A 17 7.18 4.56 10.15
CA VAL A 17 7.41 3.34 9.34
C VAL A 17 6.28 3.19 8.30
N GLN A 18 5.02 3.24 8.72
CA GLN A 18 3.88 3.15 7.81
C GLN A 18 3.92 4.28 6.77
N GLY A 19 4.10 5.53 7.20
CA GLY A 19 4.13 6.68 6.29
C GLY A 19 5.23 6.58 5.24
N LEU A 20 6.43 6.18 5.64
CA LEU A 20 7.56 6.03 4.72
C LEU A 20 7.36 4.86 3.75
N THR A 21 6.78 3.75 4.21
CA THR A 21 6.82 2.48 3.46
C THR A 21 5.57 2.21 2.63
N GLU A 22 4.42 2.84 2.93
CA GLU A 22 3.14 2.55 2.26
C GLU A 22 3.19 2.81 0.75
N TRP A 23 3.76 3.94 0.34
CA TRP A 23 3.79 4.34 -1.07
C TRP A 23 5.06 3.94 -1.80
N LEU A 24 6.14 3.65 -1.06
CA LEU A 24 7.38 3.15 -1.65
C LEU A 24 7.21 1.67 -2.07
N PRO A 25 7.89 1.22 -3.14
CA PRO A 25 7.80 -0.17 -3.58
C PRO A 25 8.65 -1.13 -2.71
N ILE A 26 8.53 -1.02 -1.35
CA ILE A 26 9.37 -1.74 -0.37
C ILE A 26 8.58 -2.60 0.63
N SER A 27 7.25 -2.66 0.51
CA SER A 27 6.34 -3.44 1.36
C SER A 27 6.13 -2.90 2.78
N SER A 28 5.16 -1.98 2.93
CA SER A 28 4.72 -1.48 4.25
C SER A 28 4.26 -2.60 5.16
N SER A 29 3.50 -3.57 4.65
CA SER A 29 3.00 -4.70 5.44
C SER A 29 4.11 -5.51 6.10
N ALA A 30 5.25 -5.72 5.43
CA ALA A 30 6.40 -6.40 6.02
C ALA A 30 7.02 -5.59 7.16
N HIS A 31 7.12 -4.27 7.00
CA HIS A 31 7.70 -3.39 8.02
C HIS A 31 6.79 -3.23 9.24
N VAL A 32 5.48 -3.03 8.99
CA VAL A 32 4.51 -2.87 10.07
C VAL A 32 4.34 -4.17 10.83
N LEU A 33 4.30 -5.32 10.16
CA LEU A 33 4.26 -6.64 10.81
C LEU A 33 5.45 -6.79 11.79
N LEU A 34 6.67 -6.55 11.31
CA LEU A 34 7.86 -6.62 12.16
C LEU A 34 7.84 -5.61 13.31
N ALA A 35 7.37 -4.39 13.06
CA ALA A 35 7.26 -3.37 14.08
C ALA A 35 6.19 -3.72 15.13
N SER A 36 5.04 -4.23 14.71
CA SER A 36 3.96 -4.66 15.59
C SER A 36 4.37 -5.84 16.46
N ASP A 37 5.02 -6.85 15.88
CA ASP A 37 5.53 -8.01 16.61
C ASP A 37 6.60 -7.57 17.64
N PHE A 38 7.53 -6.71 17.23
CA PHE A 38 8.58 -6.21 18.13
C PHE A 38 8.02 -5.37 19.29
N MET A 39 6.91 -4.66 19.06
CA MET A 39 6.26 -3.79 20.06
C MET A 39 5.15 -4.51 20.84
N GLY A 40 4.83 -5.75 20.51
CA GLY A 40 3.78 -6.54 21.19
C GLY A 40 2.36 -6.01 20.96
N LEU A 41 2.11 -5.39 19.81
CA LEU A 41 0.78 -4.87 19.47
C LEU A 41 -0.16 -6.01 19.09
N VAL A 42 -1.30 -6.08 19.77
CA VAL A 42 -2.31 -7.11 19.52
C VAL A 42 -3.73 -6.55 19.57
N GLY A 43 -4.62 -7.20 18.83
CA GLY A 43 -6.05 -6.96 18.95
C GLY A 43 -6.49 -5.55 18.57
N ARG A 44 -7.23 -4.87 19.49
CA ARG A 44 -7.85 -3.56 19.24
C ARG A 44 -6.84 -2.47 18.93
N ASP A 45 -5.72 -2.47 19.63
CA ASP A 45 -4.68 -1.43 19.47
C ASP A 45 -4.02 -1.54 18.10
N GLU A 46 -3.73 -2.75 17.64
CA GLU A 46 -3.23 -2.99 16.30
C GLU A 46 -4.22 -2.47 15.24
N VAL A 47 -5.51 -2.77 15.37
CA VAL A 47 -6.54 -2.32 14.43
C VAL A 47 -6.65 -0.79 14.40
N LEU A 48 -6.67 -0.14 15.57
CA LEU A 48 -6.73 1.34 15.67
C LEU A 48 -5.52 1.99 15.02
N ILE A 49 -4.33 1.55 15.38
CA ILE A 49 -3.07 2.12 14.88
C ILE A 49 -2.93 1.91 13.37
N ASN A 50 -3.28 0.71 12.87
CA ASN A 50 -3.26 0.43 11.45
C ASN A 50 -4.30 1.28 10.67
N ALA A 51 -5.53 1.40 11.16
CA ALA A 51 -6.55 2.22 10.53
C ALA A 51 -6.17 3.70 10.51
N ALA A 52 -5.65 4.22 11.62
CA ALA A 52 -5.21 5.60 11.76
C ALA A 52 -4.02 5.91 10.84
N SER A 53 -2.99 5.05 10.82
CA SER A 53 -1.82 5.24 9.98
C SER A 53 -2.14 5.15 8.49
N ASN A 54 -3.01 4.21 8.08
CA ASN A 54 -3.52 4.11 6.71
C ASN A 54 -4.35 5.36 6.32
N THR A 55 -5.15 5.90 7.24
CA THR A 55 -5.90 7.15 7.02
C THR A 55 -4.95 8.32 6.79
N GLY A 56 -3.89 8.44 7.60
CA GLY A 56 -2.88 9.48 7.44
C GLY A 56 -2.18 9.42 6.08
N THR A 57 -1.71 8.24 5.68
CA THR A 57 -1.06 8.04 4.37
C THR A 57 -2.00 8.23 3.20
N LEU A 58 -3.28 7.86 3.33
CA LEU A 58 -4.31 8.13 2.34
C LEU A 58 -4.50 9.64 2.13
N ILE A 59 -4.66 10.42 3.21
CA ILE A 59 -4.80 11.88 3.13
C ILE A 59 -3.56 12.50 2.48
N ALA A 60 -2.35 12.01 2.81
CA ALA A 60 -1.11 12.45 2.19
C ALA A 60 -1.13 12.28 0.66
N MET A 61 -1.57 11.11 0.18
CA MET A 61 -1.68 10.83 -1.24
C MET A 61 -2.74 11.68 -1.92
N LEU A 62 -3.93 11.79 -1.33
CA LEU A 62 -5.02 12.61 -1.88
C LEU A 62 -4.60 14.09 -2.01
N LEU A 63 -3.86 14.61 -1.04
CA LEU A 63 -3.37 15.98 -1.06
C LEU A 63 -2.22 16.17 -2.07
N TYR A 64 -1.29 15.21 -2.15
CA TYR A 64 -0.18 15.26 -3.09
C TYR A 64 -0.67 15.25 -4.55
N PHE A 65 -1.57 14.33 -4.87
CA PHE A 65 -2.17 14.17 -6.19
C PHE A 65 -3.54 14.86 -6.32
N ARG A 66 -3.79 15.95 -5.56
CA ARG A 66 -5.11 16.62 -5.52
C ARG A 66 -5.66 17.01 -6.88
N LYS A 67 -4.79 17.32 -7.86
CA LYS A 67 -5.21 17.65 -9.22
C LYS A 67 -5.73 16.42 -9.96
N ASP A 68 -5.00 15.30 -9.84
CA ASP A 68 -5.39 14.03 -10.47
C ASP A 68 -6.65 13.45 -9.83
N VAL A 69 -6.70 13.51 -8.49
CA VAL A 69 -7.87 13.08 -7.71
C VAL A 69 -9.10 13.93 -8.09
N GLY A 70 -8.95 15.26 -8.13
CA GLY A 70 -10.02 16.14 -8.55
C GLY A 70 -10.49 15.88 -9.98
N ALA A 71 -9.54 15.69 -10.91
CA ALA A 71 -9.85 15.33 -12.29
C ALA A 71 -10.57 13.98 -12.40
N ALA A 72 -10.14 12.97 -11.62
CA ALA A 72 -10.77 11.66 -11.59
C ALA A 72 -12.19 11.70 -10.99
N ILE A 73 -12.41 12.48 -9.92
CA ILE A 73 -13.75 12.64 -9.32
C ILE A 73 -14.71 13.30 -10.31
N LEU A 74 -14.30 14.44 -10.91
CA LEU A 74 -15.12 15.13 -11.92
C LEU A 74 -15.34 14.23 -13.15
N GLY A 75 -14.30 13.50 -13.56
CA GLY A 75 -14.39 12.51 -14.64
C GLY A 75 -15.33 11.36 -14.32
N GLY A 76 -15.44 10.94 -13.06
CA GLY A 76 -16.42 9.94 -12.62
C GLY A 76 -17.86 10.41 -12.81
N PHE A 77 -18.18 11.66 -12.48
CA PHE A 77 -19.49 12.26 -12.77
C PHE A 77 -19.74 12.36 -14.27
N GLU A 78 -18.73 12.74 -15.06
CA GLU A 78 -18.83 12.76 -16.52
C GLU A 78 -19.14 11.36 -17.09
N LEU A 79 -18.49 10.30 -16.58
CA LEU A 79 -18.76 8.92 -16.98
C LEU A 79 -20.21 8.52 -16.71
N ALA A 80 -20.76 8.90 -15.57
CA ALA A 80 -22.17 8.63 -15.24
C ALA A 80 -23.13 9.35 -16.18
N ALA A 81 -22.76 10.55 -16.70
CA ALA A 81 -23.55 11.33 -17.65
C ALA A 81 -23.31 10.95 -19.12
N THR A 82 -22.24 10.23 -19.45
CA THR A 82 -21.84 9.92 -20.83
C THR A 82 -22.90 9.18 -21.64
N PRO A 83 -23.67 8.20 -21.10
CA PRO A 83 -24.73 7.53 -21.84
C PRO A 83 -25.76 8.50 -22.45
N VAL A 84 -25.94 9.65 -21.79
CA VAL A 84 -26.88 10.70 -22.20
C VAL A 84 -26.22 11.66 -23.20
N THR A 85 -24.97 12.06 -22.93
CA THR A 85 -24.31 13.17 -23.67
C THR A 85 -23.60 12.73 -24.94
N LYS A 86 -23.19 11.46 -25.04
CA LYS A 86 -22.42 10.88 -26.16
C LYS A 86 -21.16 11.69 -26.56
N ARG A 87 -20.60 12.47 -25.63
CA ARG A 87 -19.39 13.28 -25.86
C ARG A 87 -18.13 12.45 -25.70
N PRO A 88 -17.03 12.80 -26.38
CA PRO A 88 -15.72 12.20 -26.11
C PRO A 88 -15.31 12.42 -24.65
N LEU A 89 -14.76 11.38 -24.03
CA LEU A 89 -14.32 11.43 -22.62
C LEU A 89 -13.14 12.39 -22.41
N SER A 90 -13.23 13.22 -21.40
CA SER A 90 -12.11 14.04 -20.93
C SER A 90 -10.95 13.17 -20.43
N ALA A 91 -9.76 13.77 -20.21
CA ALA A 91 -8.63 13.08 -19.60
C ALA A 91 -8.99 12.56 -18.20
N GLY A 92 -9.71 13.37 -17.40
CA GLY A 92 -10.19 12.96 -16.07
C GLY A 92 -11.13 11.77 -16.11
N ALA A 93 -12.07 11.74 -17.09
CA ALA A 93 -12.98 10.62 -17.26
C ALA A 93 -12.26 9.33 -17.71
N ARG A 94 -11.24 9.46 -18.56
CA ARG A 94 -10.40 8.31 -18.93
C ARG A 94 -9.63 7.78 -17.73
N LEU A 95 -9.03 8.67 -16.92
CA LEU A 95 -8.34 8.30 -15.68
C LEU A 95 -9.30 7.62 -14.70
N ALA A 96 -10.45 8.22 -14.43
CA ALA A 96 -11.48 7.64 -13.54
C ALA A 96 -11.90 6.24 -13.99
N ARG A 97 -12.13 6.04 -15.29
CA ARG A 97 -12.46 4.74 -15.85
C ARG A 97 -11.37 3.70 -15.64
N CYS A 98 -10.08 4.08 -15.79
CA CYS A 98 -8.96 3.20 -15.53
C CYS A 98 -8.86 2.84 -14.03
N ILE A 99 -9.06 3.80 -13.12
CA ILE A 99 -9.09 3.56 -11.68
C ILE A 99 -10.24 2.62 -11.32
N ILE A 100 -11.44 2.85 -11.84
CA ILE A 100 -12.62 1.98 -11.59
C ILE A 100 -12.35 0.55 -12.04
N VAL A 101 -11.73 0.35 -13.20
CA VAL A 101 -11.40 -1.00 -13.72
C VAL A 101 -10.31 -1.67 -12.88
N ALA A 102 -9.33 -0.93 -12.38
CA ALA A 102 -8.20 -1.47 -11.64
C ALA A 102 -8.51 -1.78 -10.16
N THR A 103 -9.47 -1.09 -9.55
CA THR A 103 -9.75 -1.17 -8.10
C THR A 103 -10.37 -2.50 -7.63
N PRO A 104 -11.34 -3.13 -8.32
CA PRO A 104 -12.09 -4.27 -7.79
C PRO A 104 -11.22 -5.47 -7.41
N PHE A 105 -10.10 -5.69 -8.10
CA PHE A 105 -9.26 -6.87 -7.90
C PHE A 105 -8.74 -7.00 -6.49
N ALA A 106 -8.21 -5.91 -5.90
CA ALA A 106 -7.69 -5.96 -4.55
C ALA A 106 -8.81 -6.08 -3.51
N LEU A 107 -9.92 -5.36 -3.70
CA LEU A 107 -11.06 -5.40 -2.77
C LEU A 107 -11.75 -6.76 -2.77
N ILE A 108 -12.13 -7.26 -3.94
CA ILE A 108 -12.78 -8.57 -4.08
C ILE A 108 -11.81 -9.67 -3.69
N GLY A 109 -10.55 -9.57 -4.12
CA GLY A 109 -9.51 -10.53 -3.79
C GLY A 109 -9.28 -10.64 -2.28
N ALA A 110 -9.27 -9.52 -1.54
CA ALA A 110 -9.14 -9.53 -0.09
C ALA A 110 -10.31 -10.23 0.58
N VAL A 111 -11.56 -9.90 0.20
CA VAL A 111 -12.76 -10.54 0.76
C VAL A 111 -12.79 -12.03 0.46
N ILE A 112 -12.49 -12.44 -0.77
CA ILE A 112 -12.46 -13.87 -1.15
C ILE A 112 -11.35 -14.57 -0.38
N TYR A 113 -10.14 -14.02 -0.36
CA TYR A 113 -9.01 -14.65 0.31
C TYR A 113 -9.28 -14.81 1.82
N GLU A 114 -9.81 -13.79 2.48
CA GLU A 114 -10.18 -13.86 3.90
C GLU A 114 -11.26 -14.89 4.18
N SER A 115 -12.19 -15.08 3.22
CA SER A 115 -13.32 -16.01 3.38
C SER A 115 -12.97 -17.48 3.16
N ILE A 116 -11.98 -17.78 2.28
CA ILE A 116 -11.71 -19.16 1.85
C ILE A 116 -10.32 -19.68 2.19
N ALA A 117 -9.36 -18.79 2.52
CA ALA A 117 -7.99 -19.23 2.80
C ALA A 117 -7.94 -19.96 4.16
N PRO A 118 -7.39 -21.18 4.21
CA PRO A 118 -7.20 -21.88 5.47
C PRO A 118 -6.23 -21.11 6.39
N GLU A 119 -6.46 -21.18 7.70
CA GLU A 119 -5.60 -20.53 8.69
C GLU A 119 -4.14 -20.99 8.58
N THR A 120 -3.93 -22.27 8.25
CA THR A 120 -2.58 -22.81 7.99
C THR A 120 -1.85 -22.12 6.85
N LEU A 121 -2.56 -21.73 5.78
CA LEU A 121 -2.00 -20.98 4.67
C LEU A 121 -1.67 -19.54 5.08
N TRP A 122 -2.56 -18.90 5.85
CA TRP A 122 -2.33 -17.58 6.42
C TRP A 122 -1.04 -17.53 7.25
N THR A 123 -0.90 -18.46 8.19
CA THR A 123 0.28 -18.57 9.06
C THR A 123 1.54 -18.85 8.27
N ALA A 124 1.49 -19.78 7.30
CA ALA A 124 2.64 -20.11 6.46
C ALA A 124 3.14 -18.92 5.62
N LEU A 125 2.21 -18.16 4.99
CA LEU A 125 2.55 -17.02 4.14
C LEU A 125 3.02 -15.80 4.95
N ARG A 126 2.63 -15.68 6.21
CA ARG A 126 3.08 -14.63 7.14
C ARG A 126 4.37 -14.99 7.86
N SER A 127 4.90 -16.19 7.67
CA SER A 127 6.20 -16.55 8.24
C SER A 127 7.30 -15.62 7.77
N VAL A 128 8.29 -15.35 8.61
CA VAL A 128 9.43 -14.48 8.28
C VAL A 128 10.15 -14.96 7.02
N TYR A 129 10.25 -16.28 6.83
CA TYR A 129 10.85 -16.89 5.62
C TYR A 129 10.05 -16.56 4.35
N ALA A 130 8.72 -16.69 4.39
CA ALA A 130 7.87 -16.40 3.24
C ALA A 130 7.89 -14.90 2.90
N VAL A 131 7.84 -14.03 3.91
CA VAL A 131 7.93 -12.58 3.73
C VAL A 131 9.29 -12.16 3.19
N ALA A 132 10.39 -12.74 3.67
CA ALA A 132 11.72 -12.48 3.16
C ALA A 132 11.88 -12.93 1.70
N ALA A 133 11.46 -14.16 1.39
CA ALA A 133 11.53 -14.70 0.04
C ALA A 133 10.69 -13.87 -0.95
N SER A 134 9.46 -13.52 -0.60
CA SER A 134 8.59 -12.67 -1.43
C SER A 134 9.18 -11.27 -1.61
N THR A 135 9.75 -10.68 -0.56
CA THR A 135 10.40 -9.37 -0.63
C THR A 135 11.55 -9.39 -1.64
N ILE A 136 12.39 -10.41 -1.63
CA ILE A 136 13.49 -10.58 -2.60
C ILE A 136 12.94 -10.84 -4.01
N LEU A 137 12.02 -11.81 -4.16
CA LEU A 137 11.46 -12.21 -5.45
C LEU A 137 10.80 -11.03 -6.17
N PHE A 138 9.90 -10.31 -5.50
CA PHE A 138 9.20 -9.17 -6.10
C PHE A 138 10.10 -7.93 -6.22
N GLY A 139 11.19 -7.84 -5.46
CA GLY A 139 12.28 -6.92 -5.71
C GLY A 139 12.99 -7.20 -7.04
N ALA A 140 13.33 -8.47 -7.29
CA ALA A 140 13.94 -8.90 -8.54
C ALA A 140 13.02 -8.69 -9.74
N LEU A 141 11.71 -8.95 -9.59
CA LEU A 141 10.72 -8.70 -10.64
C LEU A 141 10.58 -7.21 -10.97
N LEU A 142 10.60 -6.34 -9.96
CA LEU A 142 10.61 -4.89 -10.18
C LEU A 142 11.86 -4.43 -10.93
N TRP A 143 13.04 -4.95 -10.53
CA TRP A 143 14.28 -4.67 -11.24
C TRP A 143 14.24 -5.13 -12.70
N TRP A 144 13.78 -6.35 -12.93
CA TRP A 144 13.66 -6.91 -14.28
C TRP A 144 12.70 -6.11 -15.16
N ALA A 145 11.51 -5.75 -14.64
CA ALA A 145 10.53 -4.96 -15.37
C ALA A 145 11.05 -3.54 -15.65
N ASP A 146 11.75 -2.92 -14.69
CA ASP A 146 12.31 -1.58 -14.85
C ASP A 146 13.49 -1.55 -15.83
N ALA A 147 14.34 -2.59 -15.83
CA ALA A 147 15.48 -2.70 -16.73
C ALA A 147 15.07 -2.99 -18.18
N ARG A 148 14.01 -3.76 -18.41
CA ARG A 148 13.53 -4.17 -19.73
C ARG A 148 12.34 -3.37 -20.24
N GLY A 149 11.59 -2.75 -19.35
CA GLY A 149 10.42 -1.94 -19.71
C GLY A 149 10.84 -0.72 -20.55
N GLY A 150 10.15 -0.49 -21.66
CA GLY A 150 10.24 0.77 -22.41
C GLY A 150 9.93 1.97 -21.50
N GLN A 151 10.22 3.17 -21.96
CA GLN A 151 9.87 4.43 -21.28
C GLN A 151 9.16 5.36 -22.28
N SER A 152 8.27 4.81 -23.09
CA SER A 152 7.62 5.54 -24.19
C SER A 152 6.13 5.78 -23.97
N ARG A 153 5.55 5.17 -22.91
CA ARG A 153 4.11 5.28 -22.63
C ARG A 153 3.84 6.17 -21.43
N SER A 154 3.00 7.15 -21.65
CA SER A 154 2.52 8.12 -20.66
C SER A 154 1.09 7.79 -20.19
N GLU A 155 0.54 8.63 -19.32
CA GLU A 155 -0.87 8.52 -18.88
C GLU A 155 -1.86 8.50 -20.05
N GLY A 156 -1.63 9.31 -21.08
CA GLY A 156 -2.49 9.39 -22.25
C GLY A 156 -2.63 8.07 -23.02
N ASP A 157 -1.65 7.18 -22.87
CA ASP A 157 -1.60 5.87 -23.53
C ASP A 157 -2.25 4.75 -22.72
N MET A 158 -2.77 5.07 -21.50
CA MET A 158 -3.37 4.06 -20.60
C MET A 158 -4.67 3.51 -21.21
N THR A 159 -4.63 2.23 -21.55
CA THR A 159 -5.81 1.49 -22.03
C THR A 159 -6.55 0.82 -20.90
N LEU A 160 -7.81 0.44 -21.12
CA LEU A 160 -8.56 -0.36 -20.12
C LEU A 160 -7.93 -1.73 -19.88
N ARG A 161 -7.33 -2.32 -20.93
CA ARG A 161 -6.58 -3.58 -20.78
C ARG A 161 -5.39 -3.41 -19.85
N ASP A 162 -4.64 -2.33 -20.00
CA ASP A 162 -3.50 -2.06 -19.13
C ASP A 162 -3.95 -1.81 -17.69
N ALA A 163 -5.00 -1.01 -17.50
CA ALA A 163 -5.58 -0.77 -16.19
C ALA A 163 -6.07 -2.07 -15.53
N PHE A 164 -6.69 -2.97 -16.30
CA PHE A 164 -7.09 -4.30 -15.84
C PHE A 164 -5.88 -5.13 -15.42
N LEU A 165 -4.82 -5.21 -16.22
CA LEU A 165 -3.63 -6.00 -15.92
C LEU A 165 -2.88 -5.46 -14.70
N ILE A 166 -2.72 -4.13 -14.61
CA ILE A 166 -2.11 -3.48 -13.45
C ILE A 166 -2.98 -3.69 -12.21
N GLY A 167 -4.29 -3.54 -12.34
CA GLY A 167 -5.25 -3.79 -11.27
C GLY A 167 -5.20 -5.25 -10.77
N ALA A 168 -5.24 -6.21 -11.70
CA ALA A 168 -5.19 -7.64 -11.40
C ALA A 168 -3.89 -8.05 -10.69
N SER A 169 -2.77 -7.38 -10.96
CA SER A 169 -1.51 -7.63 -10.26
C SER A 169 -1.60 -7.42 -8.75
N GLN A 170 -2.55 -6.61 -8.28
CA GLN A 170 -2.77 -6.38 -6.85
C GLN A 170 -3.21 -7.65 -6.09
N LEU A 171 -3.84 -8.63 -6.78
CA LEU A 171 -4.20 -9.92 -6.18
C LEU A 171 -2.98 -10.63 -5.59
N VAL A 172 -1.82 -10.49 -6.21
CA VAL A 172 -0.58 -11.08 -5.70
C VAL A 172 -0.20 -10.49 -4.34
N ALA A 173 -0.36 -9.17 -4.18
CA ALA A 173 -0.05 -8.50 -2.92
C ALA A 173 -1.10 -8.76 -1.82
N VAL A 174 -2.33 -9.08 -2.20
CA VAL A 174 -3.38 -9.52 -1.27
C VAL A 174 -3.04 -10.89 -0.67
N ILE A 175 -2.55 -11.81 -1.51
CA ILE A 175 -2.30 -13.20 -1.13
C ILE A 175 -0.93 -13.36 -0.47
N ILE A 176 0.11 -12.68 -0.97
CA ILE A 176 1.50 -12.90 -0.58
C ILE A 176 2.05 -11.66 0.15
N PRO A 177 2.16 -11.69 1.49
CA PRO A 177 2.82 -10.64 2.26
C PRO A 177 4.28 -10.44 1.79
N GLY A 178 4.80 -9.24 1.94
CA GLY A 178 6.14 -8.92 1.42
C GLY A 178 6.19 -8.49 -0.05
N THR A 179 5.13 -8.76 -0.84
CA THR A 179 5.07 -8.39 -2.27
C THR A 179 5.18 -6.88 -2.49
N SER A 180 4.58 -6.06 -1.65
CA SER A 180 4.33 -4.62 -1.83
C SER A 180 3.26 -4.35 -2.91
N ARG A 181 2.10 -3.84 -2.50
CA ARG A 181 1.02 -3.48 -3.42
C ARG A 181 1.48 -2.42 -4.43
N SER A 182 2.07 -1.33 -3.95
CA SER A 182 2.67 -0.30 -4.81
C SER A 182 3.78 -0.87 -5.70
N GLY A 183 4.62 -1.76 -5.17
CA GLY A 183 5.70 -2.41 -5.92
C GLY A 183 5.21 -3.28 -7.07
N ILE A 184 4.22 -4.15 -6.84
CA ILE A 184 3.72 -5.05 -7.90
C ILE A 184 2.96 -4.29 -9.00
N THR A 185 2.20 -3.24 -8.65
CA THR A 185 1.51 -2.40 -9.62
C THR A 185 2.48 -1.56 -10.45
N MET A 186 3.53 -1.02 -9.83
CA MET A 186 4.63 -0.36 -10.57
C MET A 186 5.35 -1.35 -11.47
N THR A 187 5.60 -2.58 -11.01
CA THR A 187 6.21 -3.66 -11.81
C THR A 187 5.38 -3.96 -13.04
N ALA A 188 4.07 -4.16 -12.88
CA ALA A 188 3.16 -4.42 -14.00
C ALA A 188 3.12 -3.26 -15.00
N ALA A 189 3.02 -2.01 -14.52
CA ALA A 189 3.04 -0.84 -15.38
C ALA A 189 4.36 -0.69 -16.14
N ARG A 190 5.50 -0.94 -15.47
CA ARG A 190 6.83 -0.94 -16.13
C ARG A 190 6.96 -2.03 -17.18
N ALA A 191 6.48 -3.23 -16.90
CA ALA A 191 6.47 -4.34 -17.86
C ALA A 191 5.62 -4.01 -19.11
N LEU A 192 4.58 -3.19 -18.97
CA LEU A 192 3.76 -2.68 -20.06
C LEU A 192 4.38 -1.48 -20.81
N GLY A 193 5.57 -1.01 -20.41
CA GLY A 193 6.31 0.04 -21.09
C GLY A 193 5.99 1.47 -20.63
N TYR A 194 5.27 1.66 -19.53
CA TYR A 194 5.00 3.00 -18.97
C TYR A 194 6.25 3.62 -18.38
N GLU A 195 6.38 4.94 -18.48
CA GLU A 195 7.43 5.71 -17.80
C GLU A 195 7.37 5.46 -16.28
N ARG A 196 8.54 5.55 -15.62
CA ARG A 196 8.64 5.33 -14.15
C ARG A 196 7.71 6.24 -13.34
N VAL A 197 7.62 7.50 -13.75
CA VAL A 197 6.76 8.52 -13.12
C VAL A 197 5.30 8.11 -13.23
N GLU A 198 4.87 7.69 -14.41
CA GLU A 198 3.48 7.29 -14.66
C GLU A 198 3.13 5.96 -13.98
N ALA A 199 4.07 5.01 -13.97
CA ALA A 199 3.91 3.76 -13.22
C ALA A 199 3.71 4.01 -11.72
N ALA A 200 4.53 4.90 -11.12
CA ALA A 200 4.41 5.27 -9.72
C ALA A 200 3.10 6.05 -9.45
N ARG A 201 2.79 7.04 -10.28
CA ARG A 201 1.57 7.86 -10.17
C ARG A 201 0.31 7.01 -10.24
N PHE A 202 0.17 6.17 -11.25
CA PHE A 202 -1.02 5.32 -11.40
C PHE A 202 -1.14 4.29 -10.28
N ALA A 203 -0.04 3.67 -9.86
CA ALA A 203 -0.01 2.75 -8.73
C ALA A 203 -0.53 3.38 -7.43
N MET A 204 -0.21 4.64 -7.16
CA MET A 204 -0.71 5.39 -6.00
C MET A 204 -2.19 5.71 -6.15
N LEU A 205 -2.63 6.18 -7.32
CA LEU A 205 -4.04 6.53 -7.56
C LEU A 205 -4.98 5.33 -7.42
N ILE A 206 -4.63 4.16 -7.95
CA ILE A 206 -5.44 2.93 -7.76
C ILE A 206 -5.34 2.37 -6.34
N GLY A 207 -4.32 2.75 -5.59
CA GLY A 207 -4.17 2.41 -4.17
C GLY A 207 -5.13 3.17 -3.25
N ALA A 208 -5.57 4.37 -3.64
CA ALA A 208 -6.41 5.21 -2.79
C ALA A 208 -7.77 4.59 -2.43
N PRO A 209 -8.57 4.06 -3.36
CA PRO A 209 -9.84 3.43 -3.02
C PRO A 209 -9.67 2.24 -2.09
N ILE A 210 -8.59 1.48 -2.25
CA ILE A 210 -8.28 0.31 -1.43
C ILE A 210 -7.92 0.75 -0.01
N LEU A 211 -7.04 1.74 0.10
CA LEU A 211 -6.64 2.27 1.40
C LEU A 211 -7.82 2.93 2.13
N ALA A 212 -8.71 3.61 1.39
CA ALA A 212 -9.95 4.15 1.93
C ALA A 212 -10.87 3.03 2.49
N ALA A 213 -11.02 1.94 1.75
CA ALA A 213 -11.82 0.79 2.21
C ALA A 213 -11.23 0.13 3.47
N VAL A 214 -9.92 -0.09 3.50
CA VAL A 214 -9.22 -0.69 4.66
C VAL A 214 -9.32 0.24 5.88
N SER A 215 -9.09 1.54 5.70
CA SER A 215 -9.23 2.53 6.78
C SER A 215 -10.65 2.57 7.33
N LEU A 216 -11.66 2.61 6.45
CA LEU A 216 -13.07 2.63 6.84
C LEU A 216 -13.46 1.34 7.57
N TYR A 217 -13.04 0.17 7.05
CA TYR A 217 -13.29 -1.12 7.70
C TYR A 217 -12.71 -1.17 9.11
N GLY A 218 -11.46 -0.75 9.29
CA GLY A 218 -10.81 -0.67 10.60
C GLY A 218 -11.53 0.28 11.55
N LEU A 219 -11.92 1.48 11.08
CA LEU A 219 -12.67 2.45 11.90
C LEU A 219 -14.07 1.95 12.28
N MET A 220 -14.78 1.24 11.38
CA MET A 220 -16.08 0.64 11.68
C MET A 220 -15.96 -0.49 12.71
N GLY A 221 -14.91 -1.32 12.62
CA GLY A 221 -14.63 -2.36 13.62
C GLY A 221 -14.42 -1.78 15.02
N LEU A 222 -13.78 -0.60 15.11
CA LEU A 222 -13.58 0.10 16.38
C LEU A 222 -14.86 0.73 16.93
N ALA A 223 -15.78 1.19 16.08
CA ALA A 223 -17.05 1.77 16.52
C ALA A 223 -17.98 0.74 17.18
N GLY A 224 -17.83 -0.54 16.84
CA GLY A 224 -18.58 -1.65 17.45
C GLY A 224 -17.94 -2.24 18.71
N ALA A 225 -16.72 -1.83 19.08
CA ALA A 225 -16.02 -2.35 20.25
C ALA A 225 -16.48 -1.63 21.54
N PRO A 226 -16.57 -2.35 22.69
CA PRO A 226 -16.94 -1.73 23.96
C PRO A 226 -16.02 -0.56 24.32
N ALA A 227 -16.61 0.58 24.68
CA ALA A 227 -15.88 1.73 25.21
C ALA A 227 -15.38 1.37 26.62
N GLY A 228 -14.07 1.50 26.89
CA GLY A 228 -13.52 1.38 28.25
C GLY A 228 -12.52 0.26 28.51
N GLY A 229 -11.77 -0.21 27.48
CA GLY A 229 -10.58 -1.06 27.69
C GLY A 229 -9.33 -0.23 27.92
N GLU A 230 -8.40 -0.74 28.75
CA GLU A 230 -7.00 -0.29 28.79
C GLU A 230 -6.41 -0.50 27.39
N GLY A 231 -5.75 0.52 26.79
CA GLY A 231 -5.14 0.44 25.45
C GLY A 231 -5.12 1.77 24.71
N ALA A 232 -4.83 1.73 23.42
CA ALA A 232 -4.70 2.91 22.57
C ALA A 232 -6.00 3.72 22.47
N THR A 233 -5.88 5.03 22.61
CA THR A 233 -6.99 5.98 22.62
C THR A 233 -7.24 6.56 21.22
N ILE A 234 -8.37 7.24 21.04
CA ILE A 234 -8.64 8.01 19.80
C ILE A 234 -7.58 9.11 19.61
N ALA A 235 -7.07 9.69 20.71
CA ALA A 235 -6.00 10.70 20.64
C ALA A 235 -4.70 10.07 20.07
N ASP A 236 -4.36 8.86 20.46
CA ASP A 236 -3.23 8.11 19.92
C ASP A 236 -3.41 7.85 18.42
N GLY A 237 -4.61 7.45 18.02
CA GLY A 237 -4.97 7.30 16.61
C GLY A 237 -4.79 8.59 15.80
N LEU A 238 -5.21 9.74 16.34
CA LEU A 238 -5.03 11.04 15.69
C LEU A 238 -3.55 11.45 15.58
N ILE A 239 -2.76 11.18 16.61
CA ILE A 239 -1.31 11.43 16.58
C ILE A 239 -0.65 10.56 15.51
N VAL A 240 -0.97 9.27 15.47
CA VAL A 240 -0.47 8.32 14.47
C VAL A 240 -0.85 8.76 13.06
N ALA A 241 -2.12 9.14 12.84
CA ALA A 241 -2.58 9.63 11.54
C ALA A 241 -1.83 10.90 11.10
N ALA A 242 -1.60 11.84 12.01
CA ALA A 242 -0.88 13.08 11.71
C ALA A 242 0.59 12.81 11.35
N ILE A 243 1.28 11.95 12.09
CA ILE A 243 2.67 11.59 11.82
C ILE A 243 2.79 10.78 10.51
N ALA A 244 1.89 9.81 10.29
CA ALA A 244 1.83 9.03 9.06
C ALA A 244 1.49 9.90 7.84
N PHE A 245 0.67 10.92 8.01
CA PHE A 245 0.41 11.93 6.98
C PHE A 245 1.69 12.69 6.58
N VAL A 246 2.43 13.23 7.55
CA VAL A 246 3.63 14.03 7.27
C VAL A 246 4.72 13.16 6.62
N SER A 247 5.00 11.99 7.20
CA SER A 247 6.00 11.06 6.67
C SER A 247 5.59 10.48 5.32
N GLY A 248 4.30 10.19 5.12
CA GLY A 248 3.74 9.72 3.85
C GLY A 248 3.83 10.77 2.75
N TYR A 249 3.50 12.02 3.05
CA TYR A 249 3.61 13.12 2.09
C TYR A 249 5.06 13.34 1.64
N ALA A 250 6.00 13.32 2.59
CA ALA A 250 7.44 13.42 2.30
C ALA A 250 7.93 12.21 1.48
N SER A 251 7.48 11.00 1.81
CA SER A 251 7.80 9.76 1.11
C SER A 251 7.34 9.77 -0.35
N ILE A 252 6.11 10.21 -0.62
CA ILE A 252 5.59 10.36 -1.98
C ILE A 252 6.44 11.37 -2.76
N GLY A 253 6.73 12.53 -2.17
CA GLY A 253 7.58 13.56 -2.79
C GLY A 253 8.99 13.03 -3.12
N LEU A 254 9.57 12.28 -2.20
CA LEU A 254 10.86 11.62 -2.39
C LEU A 254 10.80 10.62 -3.54
N LEU A 255 9.83 9.69 -3.54
CA LEU A 255 9.66 8.71 -4.61
C LEU A 255 9.52 9.38 -5.96
N MET A 256 8.59 10.34 -6.09
CA MET A 256 8.33 11.04 -7.35
C MET A 256 9.55 11.84 -7.85
N THR A 257 10.39 12.34 -6.93
CA THR A 257 11.66 13.01 -7.28
C THR A 257 12.70 12.00 -7.76
N LEU A 258 12.82 10.86 -7.09
CA LEU A 258 13.79 9.83 -7.42
C LEU A 258 13.47 9.16 -8.77
N VAL A 259 12.23 8.75 -9.00
CA VAL A 259 11.84 8.04 -10.24
C VAL A 259 11.93 8.91 -11.50
N ARG A 260 11.99 10.24 -11.35
CA ARG A 260 12.27 11.17 -12.46
C ARG A 260 13.74 11.14 -12.88
N LYS A 261 14.65 10.82 -11.96
CA LYS A 261 16.11 10.97 -12.15
C LYS A 261 16.83 9.64 -12.28
N MET A 262 16.29 8.58 -11.67
CA MET A 262 16.94 7.28 -11.57
C MET A 262 15.95 6.12 -11.72
N SER A 263 16.48 4.90 -11.82
CA SER A 263 15.70 3.66 -11.86
C SER A 263 15.10 3.31 -10.48
N PHE A 264 14.26 2.25 -10.43
CA PHE A 264 13.79 1.68 -9.17
C PHE A 264 14.88 0.92 -8.40
N LEU A 265 16.12 0.86 -8.90
CA LEU A 265 17.22 0.09 -8.32
C LEU A 265 17.47 0.38 -6.82
N PRO A 266 17.44 1.62 -6.30
CA PRO A 266 17.61 1.85 -4.86
C PRO A 266 16.60 1.10 -4.00
N PHE A 267 15.34 1.05 -4.43
CA PHE A 267 14.28 0.32 -3.74
C PHE A 267 14.46 -1.20 -3.85
N VAL A 268 14.96 -1.68 -4.99
CA VAL A 268 15.30 -3.09 -5.20
C VAL A 268 16.42 -3.52 -4.27
N LEU A 269 17.50 -2.74 -4.19
CA LEU A 269 18.62 -3.02 -3.30
C LEU A 269 18.18 -3.01 -1.83
N TYR A 270 17.33 -2.06 -1.45
CA TYR A 270 16.73 -2.04 -0.12
C TYR A 270 15.94 -3.32 0.17
N ARG A 271 15.09 -3.79 -0.77
CA ARG A 271 14.32 -5.03 -0.63
C ARG A 271 15.21 -6.25 -0.48
N PHE A 272 16.31 -6.32 -1.22
CA PHE A 272 17.28 -7.41 -1.09
C PHE A 272 17.96 -7.38 0.27
N ALA A 273 18.43 -6.20 0.72
CA ALA A 273 19.03 -6.05 2.04
C ALA A 273 18.06 -6.41 3.15
N LEU A 274 16.79 -5.95 3.06
CA LEU A 274 15.74 -6.27 4.04
C LEU A 274 15.45 -7.78 4.05
N GLY A 275 15.24 -8.41 2.90
CA GLY A 275 14.96 -9.84 2.83
C GLY A 275 16.10 -10.70 3.35
N ILE A 276 17.36 -10.33 3.04
CA ILE A 276 18.56 -11.01 3.59
C ILE A 276 18.65 -10.80 5.11
N ALA A 277 18.40 -9.60 5.60
CA ALA A 277 18.42 -9.31 7.03
C ALA A 277 17.36 -10.14 7.77
N LEU A 278 16.14 -10.23 7.23
CA LEU A 278 15.07 -11.08 7.79
C LEU A 278 15.48 -12.55 7.87
N LEU A 279 16.10 -13.09 6.82
CA LEU A 279 16.59 -14.47 6.82
C LEU A 279 17.71 -14.68 7.85
N ALA A 280 18.61 -13.72 8.01
CA ALA A 280 19.72 -13.81 8.95
C ALA A 280 19.26 -13.70 10.42
N THR A 281 18.19 -12.94 10.70
CA THR A 281 17.67 -12.75 12.05
C THR A 281 16.58 -13.76 12.43
N SER A 282 16.05 -14.52 11.47
CA SER A 282 14.96 -15.48 11.69
C SER A 282 15.19 -16.51 12.81
N PRO A 283 16.41 -17.06 13.03
CA PRO A 283 16.64 -17.95 14.16
C PRO A 283 16.50 -17.27 15.51
N ILE A 284 16.86 -15.99 15.59
CA ILE A 284 16.76 -15.17 16.80
C ILE A 284 15.29 -14.82 17.08
N VAL A 285 14.54 -14.44 16.05
CA VAL A 285 13.12 -14.10 16.14
C VAL A 285 12.29 -15.36 16.47
N ALA A 286 12.58 -16.50 15.86
CA ALA A 286 11.91 -17.77 16.16
C ALA A 286 12.19 -18.28 17.60
N GLY A 287 13.37 -17.98 18.14
CA GLY A 287 13.73 -18.31 19.53
C GLY A 287 13.14 -17.35 20.58
N ALA A 288 12.67 -16.16 20.16
CA ALA A 288 12.04 -15.19 21.06
C ALA A 288 10.50 -15.34 21.14
N ILE A 289 9.90 -16.10 20.21
CA ILE A 289 8.45 -16.34 20.12
C ILE A 289 8.07 -17.75 20.66
N GLY A 290 9.04 -18.61 20.94
CA GLY A 290 8.87 -19.92 21.60
C GLY A 290 9.15 -19.84 23.09
#